data_87dd8a89d6794d6c915533f371eb2108
#
_entry.id   87dd8a89d6794d6c915533f371eb2108
#
_cell.length_a   1.000
_cell.length_b   1.000
_cell.length_c   1.000
_cell.angle_alpha   90.00
_cell.angle_beta   90.00
_cell.angle_gamma   90.00
#
_symmetry.space_group_name_H-M   'P 1'
#
loop_
_entity.id
_entity.type
_entity.pdbx_description
1 polymer ?
#
loop_
_entity_poly.entity_id
_entity_poly.type
_entity_poly.pdbx_seq_one_letter_code
_entity_poly.pdbx_strand_id
1 'polypeptide(L)'
;MSFKLRMEAAAENARSNLVLALDLPPNTPEKLFATSKNLLETVQPHICAVKFNRHLILPLGLFDGVQQLLKQAQNHGLPTIMDCKINDIGNTNRIIAEHYFQAGFDAVIANPFVGWEEGLHPVFETADQMNRGVILLVYMSHKGAWEGYGQNVVTKKTGKSLRQYEVFAEKALAWGADGAVVGATYPEKIRELHSILTEKVPIYSPGIGAQGGNIEAAVRSGSTYFIVGRAITQAENPSQAAENFKRAANMARRNRPCEV
;
A
#
# COMPACT_ATOMS: atom_id res chain seq x y z
N MET A 1 -2.73 4.12 -19.20
CA MET A 1 -1.53 4.26 -18.33
C MET A 1 -1.65 3.24 -17.22
N SER A 2 -0.62 2.40 -16.98
CA SER A 2 -0.64 1.40 -15.91
C SER A 2 -0.69 2.05 -14.52
N PHE A 3 -1.06 1.26 -13.49
CA PHE A 3 -1.10 1.77 -12.12
C PHE A 3 0.28 2.27 -11.65
N LYS A 4 1.37 1.55 -11.96
CA LYS A 4 2.74 2.00 -11.64
C LYS A 4 3.03 3.39 -12.20
N LEU A 5 2.77 3.60 -13.47
CA LEU A 5 3.00 4.90 -14.11
C LEU A 5 2.13 6.02 -13.52
N ARG A 6 0.89 5.71 -13.10
CA ARG A 6 0.05 6.70 -12.39
C ARG A 6 0.64 7.07 -11.03
N MET A 7 1.17 6.09 -10.29
CA MET A 7 1.83 6.33 -9.01
C MET A 7 3.11 7.17 -9.17
N GLU A 8 3.92 6.88 -10.18
CA GLU A 8 5.14 7.63 -10.51
C GLU A 8 4.80 9.08 -10.85
N ALA A 9 3.86 9.30 -11.78
CA ALA A 9 3.42 10.64 -12.16
C ALA A 9 2.84 11.44 -10.98
N ALA A 10 2.02 10.80 -10.13
CA ALA A 10 1.49 11.45 -8.94
C ALA A 10 2.58 11.81 -7.92
N ALA A 11 3.59 10.94 -7.75
CA ALA A 11 4.73 11.20 -6.88
C ALA A 11 5.61 12.35 -7.38
N GLU A 12 5.84 12.44 -8.68
CA GLU A 12 6.57 13.54 -9.32
C GLU A 12 5.82 14.87 -9.17
N ASN A 13 4.52 14.89 -9.50
CA ASN A 13 3.67 16.08 -9.39
C ASN A 13 3.61 16.62 -7.95
N ALA A 14 3.39 15.72 -6.98
CA ALA A 14 3.36 16.09 -5.57
C ALA A 14 4.77 16.36 -4.99
N ARG A 15 5.84 15.97 -5.68
CA ARG A 15 7.20 15.88 -5.13
C ARG A 15 7.22 15.14 -3.79
N SER A 16 6.49 14.04 -3.75
CA SER A 16 6.24 13.27 -2.53
C SER A 16 5.95 11.82 -2.86
N ASN A 17 6.47 10.89 -2.05
CA ASN A 17 6.12 9.48 -2.10
C ASN A 17 5.27 9.06 -0.88
N LEU A 18 4.62 10.03 -0.23
CA LEU A 18 3.69 9.74 0.85
C LEU A 18 2.37 9.22 0.31
N VAL A 19 1.89 8.14 0.91
CA VAL A 19 0.54 7.59 0.74
C VAL A 19 -0.22 7.83 2.05
N LEU A 20 -1.29 8.60 2.01
CA LEU A 20 -2.15 8.78 3.18
C LEU A 20 -2.97 7.51 3.41
N ALA A 21 -2.88 6.90 4.59
CA ALA A 21 -3.87 5.92 5.03
C ALA A 21 -5.00 6.64 5.78
N LEU A 22 -6.22 6.57 5.27
CA LEU A 22 -7.41 7.09 5.93
C LEU A 22 -7.84 6.18 7.09
N ASP A 23 -6.96 6.08 8.09
CA ASP A 23 -7.16 5.27 9.30
C ASP A 23 -7.76 6.15 10.40
N LEU A 24 -9.08 6.38 10.33
CA LEU A 24 -9.82 7.19 11.29
C LEU A 24 -10.31 6.35 12.49
N PRO A 25 -10.41 6.93 13.68
CA PRO A 25 -11.05 6.27 14.81
C PRO A 25 -12.55 6.06 14.55
N PRO A 26 -13.19 5.06 15.19
CA PRO A 26 -14.62 4.81 15.04
C PRO A 26 -15.46 6.06 15.33
N ASN A 27 -16.44 6.32 14.45
CA ASN A 27 -17.39 7.43 14.58
C ASN A 27 -18.67 7.12 13.76
N THR A 28 -19.65 8.03 13.77
CA THR A 28 -20.82 7.89 12.88
C THR A 28 -20.41 8.01 11.42
N PRO A 29 -21.14 7.38 10.49
CA PRO A 29 -20.82 7.44 9.05
C PRO A 29 -20.68 8.88 8.54
N GLU A 30 -21.57 9.80 8.96
CA GLU A 30 -21.58 11.21 8.54
C GLU A 30 -20.29 11.92 9.00
N LYS A 31 -19.85 11.68 10.24
CA LYS A 31 -18.61 12.27 10.78
C LYS A 31 -17.38 11.65 10.11
N LEU A 32 -17.37 10.32 9.88
CA LEU A 32 -16.29 9.66 9.16
C LEU A 32 -16.14 10.21 7.75
N PHE A 33 -17.27 10.39 7.04
CA PHE A 33 -17.28 10.97 5.71
C PHE A 33 -16.76 12.41 5.70
N ALA A 34 -17.33 13.27 6.55
CA ALA A 34 -16.94 14.69 6.65
C ALA A 34 -15.45 14.85 7.01
N THR A 35 -14.96 14.05 7.97
CA THR A 35 -13.54 14.06 8.38
C THR A 35 -12.64 13.57 7.25
N SER A 36 -13.00 12.47 6.56
CA SER A 36 -12.25 11.95 5.42
C SER A 36 -12.14 12.97 4.30
N LYS A 37 -13.27 13.62 3.97
CA LYS A 37 -13.35 14.66 2.93
C LYS A 37 -12.45 15.85 3.26
N ASN A 38 -12.50 16.35 4.49
CA ASN A 38 -11.67 17.47 4.93
C ASN A 38 -10.17 17.12 4.97
N LEU A 39 -9.82 15.91 5.42
CA LEU A 39 -8.43 15.43 5.42
C LEU A 39 -7.87 15.37 4.01
N LEU A 40 -8.60 14.80 3.06
CA LEU A 40 -8.18 14.74 1.65
C LEU A 40 -7.89 16.14 1.11
N GLU A 41 -8.80 17.11 1.32
CA GLU A 41 -8.61 18.49 0.88
C GLU A 41 -7.37 19.14 1.51
N THR A 42 -7.18 18.88 2.82
CA THR A 42 -6.11 19.53 3.59
C THR A 42 -4.73 18.97 3.27
N VAL A 43 -4.60 17.64 3.03
CA VAL A 43 -3.28 16.99 2.90
C VAL A 43 -2.87 16.70 1.46
N GLN A 44 -3.81 16.85 0.48
CA GLN A 44 -3.54 16.51 -0.93
C GLN A 44 -2.26 17.13 -1.50
N PRO A 45 -1.78 18.34 -1.11
CA PRO A 45 -0.55 18.90 -1.68
C PRO A 45 0.73 18.18 -1.24
N HIS A 46 0.63 17.31 -0.23
CA HIS A 46 1.78 16.68 0.40
C HIS A 46 1.87 15.17 0.14
N ILE A 47 0.87 14.58 -0.50
CA ILE A 47 0.75 13.12 -0.73
C ILE A 47 0.70 12.79 -2.22
N CYS A 48 1.06 11.55 -2.58
CA CYS A 48 0.95 11.06 -3.96
C CYS A 48 -0.17 10.04 -4.17
N ALA A 49 -0.78 9.52 -3.11
CA ALA A 49 -1.88 8.56 -3.20
C ALA A 49 -2.64 8.46 -1.88
N VAL A 50 -3.80 7.81 -1.92
CA VAL A 50 -4.63 7.55 -0.74
C VAL A 50 -4.96 6.07 -0.62
N LYS A 51 -4.78 5.51 0.58
CA LYS A 51 -5.12 4.13 0.93
C LYS A 51 -6.34 4.10 1.85
N PHE A 52 -7.34 3.35 1.44
CA PHE A 52 -8.55 3.08 2.22
C PHE A 52 -8.48 1.69 2.84
N ASN A 53 -8.93 1.55 4.08
CA ASN A 53 -9.01 0.26 4.75
C ASN A 53 -10.48 -0.15 4.94
N ARG A 54 -10.73 -1.45 5.12
CA ARG A 54 -12.07 -2.03 5.29
C ARG A 54 -12.89 -1.39 6.41
N HIS A 55 -12.25 -1.02 7.53
CA HIS A 55 -12.95 -0.38 8.65
C HIS A 55 -13.56 1.00 8.31
N LEU A 56 -13.07 1.68 7.26
CA LEU A 56 -13.69 2.89 6.73
C LEU A 56 -14.80 2.58 5.73
N ILE A 57 -14.60 1.54 4.90
CA ILE A 57 -15.57 1.16 3.86
C ILE A 57 -16.85 0.58 4.45
N LEU A 58 -16.76 -0.21 5.51
CA LEU A 58 -17.91 -0.86 6.13
C LEU A 58 -19.01 0.14 6.57
N PRO A 59 -18.69 1.22 7.32
CA PRO A 59 -19.71 2.19 7.71
C PRO A 59 -20.14 3.13 6.58
N LEU A 60 -19.28 3.43 5.60
CA LEU A 60 -19.57 4.41 4.55
C LEU A 60 -20.27 3.84 3.31
N GLY A 61 -20.24 2.51 3.13
CA GLY A 61 -20.69 1.85 1.92
C GLY A 61 -19.77 2.08 0.71
N LEU A 62 -19.48 0.99 0.00
CA LEU A 62 -18.52 1.00 -1.12
C LEU A 62 -18.97 1.91 -2.26
N PHE A 63 -20.25 1.79 -2.66
CA PHE A 63 -20.86 2.52 -3.78
C PHE A 63 -21.62 3.79 -3.35
N ASP A 64 -21.39 4.26 -2.12
CA ASP A 64 -22.00 5.46 -1.56
C ASP A 64 -20.93 6.44 -1.07
N GLY A 65 -20.70 6.60 0.22
CA GLY A 65 -19.75 7.55 0.78
C GLY A 65 -18.32 7.34 0.29
N VAL A 66 -17.88 6.08 0.16
CA VAL A 66 -16.54 5.76 -0.35
C VAL A 66 -16.37 6.22 -1.80
N GLN A 67 -17.35 5.97 -2.68
CA GLN A 67 -17.26 6.39 -4.07
C GLN A 67 -17.14 7.92 -4.23
N GLN A 68 -17.78 8.68 -3.34
CA GLN A 68 -17.65 10.15 -3.33
C GLN A 68 -16.24 10.60 -2.93
N LEU A 69 -15.61 9.92 -1.94
CA LEU A 69 -14.23 10.19 -1.54
C LEU A 69 -13.23 9.79 -2.64
N LEU A 70 -13.49 8.69 -3.36
CA LEU A 70 -12.68 8.28 -4.51
C LEU A 70 -12.72 9.32 -5.63
N LYS A 71 -13.89 9.88 -5.94
CA LYS A 71 -14.03 10.98 -6.90
C LYS A 71 -13.27 12.22 -6.47
N GLN A 72 -13.29 12.57 -5.18
CA GLN A 72 -12.50 13.68 -4.66
C GLN A 72 -10.99 13.43 -4.85
N ALA A 73 -10.49 12.25 -4.47
CA ALA A 73 -9.09 11.89 -4.68
C ALA A 73 -8.69 11.97 -6.16
N GLN A 74 -9.52 11.44 -7.07
CA GLN A 74 -9.31 11.51 -8.52
C GLN A 74 -9.25 12.95 -9.04
N ASN A 75 -10.13 13.86 -8.54
CA ASN A 75 -10.10 15.28 -8.91
C ASN A 75 -8.79 15.98 -8.53
N HIS A 76 -8.10 15.48 -7.50
CA HIS A 76 -6.77 15.93 -7.10
C HIS A 76 -5.64 15.16 -7.79
N GLY A 77 -5.95 14.23 -8.72
CA GLY A 77 -4.95 13.40 -9.41
C GLY A 77 -4.28 12.36 -8.50
N LEU A 78 -4.92 11.98 -7.40
CA LEU A 78 -4.39 11.03 -6.43
C LEU A 78 -4.87 9.60 -6.74
N PRO A 79 -3.99 8.66 -7.10
CA PRO A 79 -4.30 7.24 -7.15
C PRO A 79 -4.83 6.73 -5.81
N THR A 80 -5.75 5.77 -5.88
CA THR A 80 -6.43 5.20 -4.72
C THR A 80 -6.17 3.71 -4.57
N ILE A 81 -5.84 3.28 -3.35
CA ILE A 81 -5.47 1.90 -3.03
C ILE A 81 -6.46 1.33 -2.01
N MET A 82 -7.09 0.20 -2.35
CA MET A 82 -7.92 -0.54 -1.42
C MET A 82 -7.10 -1.55 -0.62
N ASP A 83 -6.99 -1.34 0.68
CA ASP A 83 -6.32 -2.26 1.60
C ASP A 83 -7.30 -3.33 2.11
N CYS A 84 -7.70 -4.24 1.20
CA CYS A 84 -8.64 -5.34 1.49
C CYS A 84 -7.95 -6.66 1.83
N LYS A 85 -6.68 -6.83 1.44
CA LYS A 85 -5.91 -8.06 1.60
C LYS A 85 -6.68 -9.29 1.09
N ILE A 86 -7.09 -9.23 -0.20
CA ILE A 86 -7.84 -10.31 -0.87
C ILE A 86 -7.16 -11.65 -0.58
N ASN A 87 -7.92 -12.62 -0.05
CA ASN A 87 -7.39 -13.89 0.43
C ASN A 87 -8.48 -14.97 0.47
N ASP A 88 -9.09 -15.27 -0.68
CA ASP A 88 -10.16 -16.26 -0.86
C ASP A 88 -9.87 -17.12 -2.09
N ILE A 89 -10.80 -17.94 -2.55
CA ILE A 89 -10.70 -18.70 -3.80
C ILE A 89 -10.94 -17.83 -5.04
N GLY A 90 -10.46 -18.28 -6.19
CA GLY A 90 -10.34 -17.47 -7.40
C GLY A 90 -11.59 -16.74 -7.85
N ASN A 91 -12.77 -17.40 -7.88
CA ASN A 91 -14.01 -16.74 -8.29
C ASN A 91 -14.45 -15.65 -7.31
N THR A 92 -14.38 -15.91 -6.01
CA THR A 92 -14.68 -14.92 -4.97
C THR A 92 -13.70 -13.74 -5.06
N ASN A 93 -12.40 -14.03 -5.22
CA ASN A 93 -11.36 -13.01 -5.36
C ASN A 93 -11.61 -12.11 -6.58
N ARG A 94 -12.01 -12.69 -7.72
CA ARG A 94 -12.36 -11.95 -8.95
C ARG A 94 -13.51 -10.97 -8.69
N ILE A 95 -14.61 -11.47 -8.13
CA ILE A 95 -15.80 -10.65 -7.84
C ILE A 95 -15.48 -9.51 -6.87
N ILE A 96 -14.69 -9.79 -5.83
CA ILE A 96 -14.24 -8.78 -4.86
C ILE A 96 -13.41 -7.70 -5.55
N ALA A 97 -12.46 -8.09 -6.43
CA ALA A 97 -11.64 -7.15 -7.18
C ALA A 97 -12.47 -6.30 -8.13
N GLU A 98 -13.40 -6.92 -8.88
CA GLU A 98 -14.32 -6.22 -9.78
C GLU A 98 -15.12 -5.14 -9.03
N HIS A 99 -15.69 -5.44 -7.88
CA HIS A 99 -16.45 -4.46 -7.11
C HIS A 99 -15.59 -3.26 -6.67
N TYR A 100 -14.36 -3.49 -6.19
CA TYR A 100 -13.48 -2.39 -5.82
C TYR A 100 -13.07 -1.54 -7.03
N PHE A 101 -12.75 -2.16 -8.15
CA PHE A 101 -12.38 -1.43 -9.37
C PHE A 101 -13.57 -0.67 -9.98
N GLN A 102 -14.79 -1.25 -9.97
CA GLN A 102 -16.01 -0.57 -10.40
C GLN A 102 -16.37 0.62 -9.49
N ALA A 103 -16.11 0.53 -8.19
CA ALA A 103 -16.28 1.66 -7.28
C ALA A 103 -15.30 2.82 -7.56
N GLY A 104 -14.17 2.54 -8.24
CA GLY A 104 -13.20 3.55 -8.68
C GLY A 104 -11.81 3.41 -8.09
N PHE A 105 -11.50 2.36 -7.33
CA PHE A 105 -10.14 2.13 -6.85
C PHE A 105 -9.17 1.85 -7.99
N ASP A 106 -7.94 2.37 -7.87
CA ASP A 106 -6.86 2.16 -8.84
C ASP A 106 -6.04 0.91 -8.57
N ALA A 107 -6.00 0.45 -7.33
CA ALA A 107 -5.33 -0.79 -6.95
C ALA A 107 -5.98 -1.46 -5.73
N VAL A 108 -5.75 -2.77 -5.63
CA VAL A 108 -6.10 -3.58 -4.44
C VAL A 108 -4.85 -4.19 -3.82
N ILE A 109 -4.85 -4.37 -2.49
CA ILE A 109 -3.84 -5.17 -1.80
C ILE A 109 -4.37 -6.60 -1.66
N ALA A 110 -3.58 -7.60 -2.10
CA ALA A 110 -3.89 -9.01 -2.02
C ALA A 110 -2.85 -9.78 -1.21
N ASN A 111 -3.26 -10.90 -0.62
CA ASN A 111 -2.38 -11.77 0.16
C ASN A 111 -1.94 -12.99 -0.68
N PRO A 112 -0.65 -13.15 -1.00
CA PRO A 112 -0.16 -14.21 -1.87
C PRO A 112 -0.20 -15.61 -1.23
N PHE A 113 -0.73 -15.74 0.00
CA PHE A 113 -0.83 -17.01 0.70
C PHE A 113 -1.72 -18.02 -0.03
N VAL A 114 -2.81 -17.56 -0.65
CA VAL A 114 -3.77 -18.42 -1.38
C VAL A 114 -3.24 -19.03 -2.66
N GLY A 115 -2.05 -18.61 -3.14
CA GLY A 115 -1.48 -19.14 -4.37
C GLY A 115 -1.94 -18.41 -5.63
N TRP A 116 -1.50 -18.93 -6.80
CA TRP A 116 -1.78 -18.35 -8.11
C TRP A 116 -3.02 -18.97 -8.75
N GLU A 117 -2.93 -20.27 -9.07
CA GLU A 117 -4.02 -21.01 -9.71
C GLU A 117 -5.23 -21.07 -8.77
N GLU A 118 -6.41 -20.76 -9.30
CA GLU A 118 -7.67 -20.68 -8.53
C GLU A 118 -7.58 -19.82 -7.25
N GLY A 119 -6.54 -19.00 -7.13
CA GLY A 119 -6.29 -18.06 -6.05
C GLY A 119 -6.27 -16.61 -6.55
N LEU A 120 -5.08 -16.04 -6.79
CA LEU A 120 -4.93 -14.63 -7.18
C LEU A 120 -4.87 -14.39 -8.69
N HIS A 121 -4.65 -15.39 -9.54
CA HIS A 121 -4.62 -15.20 -10.99
C HIS A 121 -5.83 -14.39 -11.51
N PRO A 122 -7.09 -14.69 -11.12
CA PRO A 122 -8.24 -13.92 -11.58
C PRO A 122 -8.25 -12.45 -11.11
N VAL A 123 -7.58 -12.12 -10.01
CA VAL A 123 -7.45 -10.71 -9.55
C VAL A 123 -6.51 -9.94 -10.46
N PHE A 124 -5.37 -10.55 -10.84
CA PHE A 124 -4.42 -9.93 -11.76
C PHE A 124 -5.02 -9.77 -13.16
N GLU A 125 -5.71 -10.79 -13.65
CA GLU A 125 -6.41 -10.73 -14.94
C GLU A 125 -7.47 -9.62 -14.96
N THR A 126 -8.30 -9.50 -13.91
CA THR A 126 -9.30 -8.44 -13.77
C THR A 126 -8.63 -7.06 -13.68
N ALA A 127 -7.53 -6.95 -12.96
CA ALA A 127 -6.78 -5.69 -12.84
C ALA A 127 -6.20 -5.26 -14.19
N ASP A 128 -5.63 -6.17 -14.96
CA ASP A 128 -5.07 -5.90 -16.28
C ASP A 128 -6.17 -5.43 -17.26
N GLN A 129 -7.29 -6.17 -17.34
CA GLN A 129 -8.44 -5.82 -18.18
C GLN A 129 -9.02 -4.44 -17.87
N MET A 130 -9.00 -4.02 -16.60
CA MET A 130 -9.53 -2.73 -16.15
C MET A 130 -8.45 -1.64 -16.02
N ASN A 131 -7.19 -1.90 -16.41
CA ASN A 131 -6.04 -1.01 -16.21
C ASN A 131 -5.87 -0.58 -14.72
N ARG A 132 -5.97 -1.54 -13.82
CA ARG A 132 -5.81 -1.38 -12.38
C ARG A 132 -4.56 -2.09 -11.88
N GLY A 133 -4.25 -1.96 -10.60
CA GLY A 133 -3.04 -2.54 -10.01
C GLY A 133 -3.31 -3.56 -8.92
N VAL A 134 -2.34 -4.47 -8.73
CA VAL A 134 -2.33 -5.43 -7.61
C VAL A 134 -1.03 -5.27 -6.82
N ILE A 135 -1.17 -4.93 -5.54
CA ILE A 135 -0.06 -4.85 -4.60
C ILE A 135 -0.10 -6.08 -3.71
N LEU A 136 1.02 -6.81 -3.57
CA LEU A 136 1.06 -8.00 -2.73
C LEU A 136 1.54 -7.70 -1.31
N LEU A 137 0.89 -8.33 -0.33
CA LEU A 137 1.27 -8.27 1.08
C LEU A 137 2.43 -9.23 1.34
N VAL A 138 3.64 -8.69 1.54
CA VAL A 138 4.87 -9.49 1.72
C VAL A 138 5.25 -9.60 3.19
N TYR A 139 5.25 -8.49 3.96
CA TYR A 139 5.56 -8.50 5.39
C TYR A 139 4.80 -7.40 6.14
N MET A 140 4.03 -7.78 7.16
CA MET A 140 3.24 -6.82 7.94
C MET A 140 4.08 -6.05 8.96
N SER A 141 3.56 -4.89 9.43
CA SER A 141 4.25 -3.98 10.35
C SER A 141 4.02 -4.27 11.84
N HIS A 142 3.14 -5.20 12.22
CA HIS A 142 2.82 -5.51 13.62
C HIS A 142 3.78 -6.53 14.22
N LYS A 143 3.90 -6.57 15.56
CA LYS A 143 4.86 -7.42 16.29
C LYS A 143 4.68 -8.92 16.00
N GLY A 144 3.43 -9.40 15.89
CA GLY A 144 3.13 -10.80 15.57
C GLY A 144 3.39 -11.20 14.11
N ALA A 145 3.90 -10.31 13.26
CA ALA A 145 4.15 -10.62 11.85
C ALA A 145 5.11 -11.80 11.67
N TRP A 146 6.11 -11.92 12.55
CA TRP A 146 7.08 -13.01 12.49
C TRP A 146 6.45 -14.39 12.66
N GLU A 147 5.38 -14.53 13.44
CA GLU A 147 4.71 -15.82 13.69
C GLU A 147 4.18 -16.47 12.41
N GLY A 148 3.72 -15.66 11.45
CA GLY A 148 3.25 -16.13 10.15
C GLY A 148 4.30 -15.97 9.05
N TYR A 149 4.75 -14.73 8.81
CA TYR A 149 5.64 -14.40 7.70
C TYR A 149 7.07 -14.92 7.91
N GLY A 150 7.50 -15.13 9.14
CA GLY A 150 8.83 -15.66 9.48
C GLY A 150 8.96 -17.18 9.44
N GLN A 151 7.90 -17.92 9.15
CA GLN A 151 7.92 -19.38 9.05
C GLN A 151 8.89 -19.87 7.97
N ASN A 152 9.56 -21.00 8.24
CA ASN A 152 10.34 -21.70 7.22
C ASN A 152 9.43 -22.50 6.30
N VAL A 153 9.58 -22.32 5.02
CA VAL A 153 8.84 -23.03 3.97
C VAL A 153 9.80 -23.78 3.08
N VAL A 154 9.58 -25.05 2.89
CA VAL A 154 10.31 -25.84 1.90
C VAL A 154 9.59 -25.73 0.57
N THR A 155 10.22 -25.08 -0.41
CA THR A 155 9.65 -24.91 -1.74
C THR A 155 9.68 -26.21 -2.52
N LYS A 156 8.52 -26.72 -2.95
CA LYS A 156 8.40 -27.98 -3.70
C LYS A 156 9.25 -28.00 -4.97
N LYS A 157 9.39 -26.86 -5.64
CA LYS A 157 10.07 -26.73 -6.94
C LYS A 157 11.60 -26.90 -6.82
N THR A 158 12.20 -26.42 -5.73
CA THR A 158 13.67 -26.39 -5.58
C THR A 158 14.19 -27.18 -4.39
N GLY A 159 13.31 -27.60 -3.47
CA GLY A 159 13.71 -28.20 -2.19
C GLY A 159 14.37 -27.21 -1.21
N LYS A 160 14.51 -25.93 -1.57
CA LYS A 160 15.13 -24.92 -0.72
C LYS A 160 14.20 -24.54 0.43
N SER A 161 14.78 -24.32 1.60
CA SER A 161 14.10 -23.71 2.74
C SER A 161 14.27 -22.20 2.67
N LEU A 162 13.13 -21.49 2.57
CA LEU A 162 13.06 -20.03 2.56
C LEU A 162 12.11 -19.56 3.68
N ARG A 163 12.20 -18.29 4.07
CA ARG A 163 11.18 -17.69 4.92
C ARG A 163 9.92 -17.41 4.09
N GLN A 164 8.76 -17.47 4.73
CA GLN A 164 7.48 -17.25 4.04
C GLN A 164 7.45 -15.87 3.33
N TYR A 165 8.02 -14.82 3.94
CA TYR A 165 8.08 -13.50 3.31
C TYR A 165 9.00 -13.45 2.08
N GLU A 166 10.08 -14.24 2.05
CA GLU A 166 10.94 -14.37 0.86
C GLU A 166 10.18 -15.02 -0.29
N VAL A 167 9.44 -16.11 0.01
CA VAL A 167 8.54 -16.76 -0.96
C VAL A 167 7.50 -15.77 -1.50
N PHE A 168 6.95 -14.90 -0.64
CA PHE A 168 5.98 -13.89 -1.06
C PHE A 168 6.62 -12.79 -1.93
N ALA A 169 7.85 -12.41 -1.68
CA ALA A 169 8.59 -11.49 -2.54
C ALA A 169 8.91 -12.10 -3.91
N GLU A 170 9.35 -13.37 -3.94
CA GLU A 170 9.55 -14.10 -5.19
C GLU A 170 8.24 -14.19 -6.00
N LYS A 171 7.09 -14.45 -5.35
CA LYS A 171 5.79 -14.42 -5.99
C LYS A 171 5.45 -13.03 -6.53
N ALA A 172 5.70 -11.95 -5.78
CA ALA A 172 5.43 -10.59 -6.21
C ALA A 172 6.21 -10.26 -7.51
N LEU A 173 7.46 -10.67 -7.57
CA LEU A 173 8.30 -10.50 -8.76
C LEU A 173 7.80 -11.36 -9.93
N ALA A 174 7.54 -12.65 -9.68
CA ALA A 174 7.16 -13.63 -10.71
C ALA A 174 5.76 -13.36 -11.30
N TRP A 175 4.83 -12.85 -10.50
CA TRP A 175 3.45 -12.54 -10.92
C TRP A 175 3.31 -11.11 -11.48
N GLY A 176 4.39 -10.33 -11.51
CA GLY A 176 4.37 -8.97 -12.04
C GLY A 176 3.55 -7.99 -11.19
N ALA A 177 3.59 -8.14 -9.86
CA ALA A 177 2.86 -7.26 -8.96
C ALA A 177 3.26 -5.79 -9.15
N ASP A 178 2.29 -4.88 -8.99
CA ASP A 178 2.51 -3.43 -9.07
C ASP A 178 3.16 -2.85 -7.81
N GLY A 179 3.32 -3.66 -6.79
CA GLY A 179 4.02 -3.29 -5.56
C GLY A 179 4.01 -4.41 -4.53
N ALA A 180 4.80 -4.21 -3.47
CA ALA A 180 4.91 -5.10 -2.33
C ALA A 180 4.76 -4.31 -1.03
N VAL A 181 3.89 -4.75 -0.12
CA VAL A 181 3.78 -4.17 1.23
C VAL A 181 4.82 -4.79 2.14
N VAL A 182 5.72 -3.97 2.68
CA VAL A 182 6.73 -4.36 3.68
C VAL A 182 6.73 -3.33 4.82
N GLY A 183 6.49 -3.77 6.05
CA GLY A 183 6.35 -2.89 7.21
C GLY A 183 7.61 -2.06 7.50
N ALA A 184 7.45 -0.74 7.68
CA ALA A 184 8.54 0.20 8.01
C ALA A 184 9.12 0.00 9.42
N THR A 185 8.45 -0.78 10.26
CA THR A 185 8.95 -1.17 11.59
C THR A 185 10.13 -2.14 11.53
N TYR A 186 10.42 -2.68 10.34
CA TYR A 186 11.47 -3.67 10.09
C TYR A 186 12.36 -3.23 8.91
N PRO A 187 13.21 -2.19 9.08
CA PRO A 187 14.04 -1.66 8.00
C PRO A 187 15.02 -2.69 7.44
N GLU A 188 15.47 -3.66 8.27
CA GLU A 188 16.29 -4.79 7.83
C GLU A 188 15.54 -5.70 6.85
N LYS A 189 14.23 -5.88 7.04
CA LYS A 189 13.38 -6.66 6.12
C LYS A 189 13.12 -5.91 4.81
N ILE A 190 13.00 -4.59 4.87
CA ILE A 190 12.90 -3.78 3.65
C ILE A 190 14.17 -3.98 2.81
N ARG A 191 15.36 -3.89 3.41
CA ARG A 191 16.64 -4.04 2.70
C ARG A 191 16.80 -5.45 2.10
N GLU A 192 16.49 -6.48 2.87
CA GLU A 192 16.55 -7.87 2.43
C GLU A 192 15.59 -8.09 1.25
N LEU A 193 14.35 -7.65 1.36
CA LEU A 193 13.33 -7.83 0.34
C LEU A 193 13.53 -6.94 -0.89
N HIS A 194 14.15 -5.76 -0.72
CA HIS A 194 14.52 -4.90 -1.84
C HIS A 194 15.52 -5.59 -2.79
N SER A 195 16.44 -6.41 -2.26
CA SER A 195 17.37 -7.18 -3.10
C SER A 195 16.67 -8.25 -3.95
N ILE A 196 15.52 -8.79 -3.49
CA ILE A 196 14.70 -9.75 -4.24
C ILE A 196 13.79 -9.03 -5.24
N LEU A 197 13.06 -8.01 -4.77
CA LEU A 197 12.06 -7.28 -5.54
C LEU A 197 12.68 -6.37 -6.62
N THR A 198 13.90 -5.91 -6.38
CA THR A 198 14.63 -4.96 -7.22
C THR A 198 13.81 -3.69 -7.50
N GLU A 199 14.19 -2.89 -8.49
CA GLU A 199 13.39 -1.73 -8.94
C GLU A 199 12.10 -2.15 -9.69
N LYS A 200 11.92 -3.45 -9.98
CA LYS A 200 10.75 -3.94 -10.73
C LYS A 200 9.45 -3.90 -9.92
N VAL A 201 9.53 -4.15 -8.61
CA VAL A 201 8.37 -4.16 -7.72
C VAL A 201 8.60 -3.16 -6.58
N PRO A 202 8.02 -1.95 -6.66
CA PRO A 202 8.20 -0.92 -5.64
C PRO A 202 7.65 -1.34 -4.28
N ILE A 203 8.36 -0.95 -3.21
CA ILE A 203 7.99 -1.28 -1.83
C ILE A 203 7.13 -0.17 -1.24
N TYR A 204 5.97 -0.56 -0.71
CA TYR A 204 5.03 0.27 0.03
C TYR A 204 5.15 -0.04 1.52
N SER A 205 5.61 0.92 2.33
CA SER A 205 5.95 0.68 3.74
C SER A 205 4.97 1.37 4.70
N PRO A 206 4.02 0.60 5.30
CA PRO A 206 3.17 1.06 6.39
C PRO A 206 3.88 0.99 7.75
N GLY A 207 3.28 1.64 8.76
CA GLY A 207 3.75 1.58 10.15
C GLY A 207 4.67 2.73 10.55
N ILE A 208 4.80 3.75 9.71
CA ILE A 208 5.60 4.94 9.99
C ILE A 208 4.90 5.81 11.06
N GLY A 209 5.69 6.32 11.99
CA GLY A 209 5.25 7.16 13.10
C GLY A 209 4.52 6.35 14.17
N ALA A 210 3.20 6.25 14.13
CA ALA A 210 2.37 5.68 15.19
C ALA A 210 2.68 4.22 15.61
N GLN A 211 3.35 3.45 14.75
CA GLN A 211 3.79 2.07 15.06
C GLN A 211 5.30 1.99 15.33
N GLY A 212 6.00 3.13 15.36
CA GLY A 212 7.43 3.20 15.63
C GLY A 212 8.34 3.09 14.40
N GLY A 213 7.79 2.92 13.20
CA GLY A 213 8.59 2.97 11.97
C GLY A 213 9.14 4.37 11.71
N ASN A 214 10.41 4.42 11.29
CA ASN A 214 11.12 5.65 10.96
C ASN A 214 11.20 5.81 9.43
N ILE A 215 10.81 6.98 8.91
CA ILE A 215 10.72 7.22 7.47
C ILE A 215 12.10 7.26 6.81
N GLU A 216 13.11 7.85 7.48
CA GLU A 216 14.48 7.94 6.97
C GLU A 216 15.12 6.54 6.87
N ALA A 217 14.87 5.69 7.88
CA ALA A 217 15.33 4.30 7.86
C ALA A 217 14.67 3.51 6.72
N ALA A 218 13.35 3.68 6.50
CA ALA A 218 12.64 3.04 5.40
C ALA A 218 13.19 3.48 4.03
N VAL A 219 13.45 4.79 3.85
CA VAL A 219 14.07 5.35 2.63
C VAL A 219 15.43 4.70 2.39
N ARG A 220 16.33 4.71 3.40
CA ARG A 220 17.68 4.15 3.27
C ARG A 220 17.69 2.65 3.00
N SER A 221 16.63 1.95 3.42
CA SER A 221 16.50 0.51 3.23
C SER A 221 15.86 0.10 1.89
N GLY A 222 15.44 1.04 1.04
CA GLY A 222 14.91 0.74 -0.30
C GLY A 222 13.40 0.86 -0.46
N SER A 223 12.67 1.38 0.56
CA SER A 223 11.23 1.66 0.39
C SER A 223 11.00 2.77 -0.63
N THR A 224 10.00 2.57 -1.49
CA THR A 224 9.61 3.52 -2.54
C THR A 224 8.49 4.44 -2.08
N TYR A 225 7.42 3.89 -1.48
CA TYR A 225 6.25 4.62 -1.03
C TYR A 225 6.04 4.46 0.48
N PHE A 226 5.68 5.53 1.17
CA PHE A 226 5.59 5.62 2.63
C PHE A 226 4.14 5.76 3.05
N ILE A 227 3.54 4.72 3.62
CA ILE A 227 2.14 4.73 4.06
C ILE A 227 2.06 5.26 5.48
N VAL A 228 1.48 6.46 5.65
CA VAL A 228 1.31 7.12 6.93
C VAL A 228 -0.18 7.31 7.22
N GLY A 229 -0.64 6.81 8.36
CA GLY A 229 -2.03 6.93 8.82
C GLY A 229 -2.13 7.87 10.01
N ARG A 230 -2.33 7.31 11.21
CA ARG A 230 -2.62 8.04 12.46
C ARG A 230 -1.70 9.20 12.78
N ALA A 231 -0.42 9.13 12.42
CA ALA A 231 0.52 10.23 12.61
C ALA A 231 0.18 11.48 11.78
N ILE A 232 -0.68 11.35 10.77
CA ILE A 232 -1.25 12.47 10.01
C ILE A 232 -2.71 12.68 10.39
N THR A 233 -3.53 11.62 10.35
CA THR A 233 -4.99 11.75 10.50
C THR A 233 -5.44 12.19 11.89
N GLN A 234 -4.61 11.99 12.91
CA GLN A 234 -4.88 12.38 14.32
C GLN A 234 -3.97 13.52 14.81
N ALA A 235 -3.19 14.14 13.91
CA ALA A 235 -2.39 15.30 14.27
C ALA A 235 -3.28 16.53 14.47
N GLU A 236 -2.87 17.46 15.35
CA GLU A 236 -3.54 18.77 15.53
C GLU A 236 -3.57 19.55 14.20
N ASN A 237 -2.49 19.47 13.43
CA ASN A 237 -2.40 20.03 12.07
C ASN A 237 -1.98 18.95 11.08
N PRO A 238 -2.94 18.25 10.41
CA PRO A 238 -2.66 17.19 9.47
C PRO A 238 -1.81 17.62 8.26
N SER A 239 -2.01 18.84 7.74
CA SER A 239 -1.23 19.38 6.62
C SER A 239 0.24 19.53 7.00
N GLN A 240 0.52 20.15 8.15
CA GLN A 240 1.89 20.33 8.63
C GLN A 240 2.57 18.98 8.94
N ALA A 241 1.82 18.03 9.51
CA ALA A 241 2.33 16.68 9.75
C ALA A 241 2.71 15.98 8.43
N ALA A 242 1.85 16.04 7.41
CA ALA A 242 2.12 15.48 6.10
C ALA A 242 3.33 16.14 5.44
N GLU A 243 3.43 17.48 5.50
CA GLU A 243 4.58 18.23 4.99
C GLU A 243 5.89 17.80 5.67
N ASN A 244 5.88 17.64 6.99
CA ASN A 244 7.06 17.21 7.74
C ASN A 244 7.54 15.81 7.30
N PHE A 245 6.63 14.84 7.12
CA PHE A 245 6.98 13.51 6.60
C PHE A 245 7.51 13.59 5.15
N LYS A 246 6.90 14.40 4.28
CA LYS A 246 7.36 14.63 2.92
C LYS A 246 8.79 15.18 2.91
N ARG A 247 9.08 16.19 3.74
CA ARG A 247 10.42 16.79 3.86
C ARG A 247 11.45 15.78 4.35
N ALA A 248 11.14 15.03 5.41
CA ALA A 248 12.03 14.01 5.97
C ALA A 248 12.36 12.93 4.93
N ALA A 249 11.36 12.42 4.20
CA ALA A 249 11.57 11.45 3.12
C ALA A 249 12.47 12.00 2.01
N ASN A 250 12.21 13.23 1.56
CA ASN A 250 12.98 13.87 0.49
C ASN A 250 14.43 14.16 0.91
N MET A 251 14.66 14.58 2.15
CA MET A 251 16.01 14.77 2.69
C MET A 251 16.78 13.44 2.76
N ALA A 252 16.13 12.38 3.25
CA ALA A 252 16.75 11.06 3.33
C ALA A 252 17.12 10.48 1.96
N ARG A 253 16.32 10.76 0.92
CA ARG A 253 16.61 10.35 -0.47
C ARG A 253 17.83 11.06 -1.04
N ARG A 254 17.94 12.40 -0.83
CA ARG A 254 19.10 13.19 -1.30
C ARG A 254 20.41 12.73 -0.66
N ASN A 255 20.35 12.24 0.58
CA ASN A 255 21.48 11.77 1.36
C ASN A 255 21.73 10.25 1.21
N ARG A 256 21.07 9.58 0.27
CA ARG A 256 21.35 8.16 -0.03
C ARG A 256 22.69 8.10 -0.74
N PRO A 257 23.71 7.35 -0.21
CA PRO A 257 24.94 7.15 -0.96
C PRO A 257 24.59 6.53 -2.32
N CYS A 258 25.20 7.04 -3.41
CA CYS A 258 25.17 6.31 -4.67
C CYS A 258 25.80 4.95 -4.40
N GLU A 259 25.01 3.87 -4.46
CA GLU A 259 25.58 2.52 -4.51
C GLU A 259 26.35 2.44 -5.84
N VAL A 260 27.69 2.42 -5.72
CA VAL A 260 28.65 2.22 -6.83
C VAL A 260 28.73 0.73 -7.13
#